data_0a970294d8945015a9c080d938ffdb62
#
_entry.id   0a970294d8945015a9c080d938ffdb62
#
_cell.length_a   1.000
_cell.length_b   1.000
_cell.length_c   1.000
_cell.angle_alpha   90.00
_cell.angle_beta   90.00
_cell.angle_gamma   90.00
#
_symmetry.space_group_name_H-M   'P 1'
#
loop_
_entity.id
_entity.type
_entity.pdbx_description
1 polymer ?
#
loop_
_entity_poly.entity_id
_entity_poly.type
_entity_poly.pdbx_seq_one_letter_code
_entity_poly.pdbx_strand_id
1 'polypeptide(L)'
;MSDSKIRFNAIPEPVTPAANRVWLWYDEDDQIFKLKRDDGIAQPLVGGTIVANTEKLLCVVRNQTGATLPKKTVVYISGATGNRPLVSKSIANSEAASSKTFGILQQDILHNGTGYAVTEGQLTNVDTSMFLEGQLLWLSPTTAGELTTTKPSAPNHMVFCGYVVRAHPTEGIIEVKIQNGFELGELHNVALNGVTNGQALVYESATGLWKNQNVTVPPSNIYTVEYFTLDALQISNSSITLSHTPTSPSVVTLDVISGSAQVYGEDYTVSLNVLSWLGTPLYDILDVGDKLRVTYSR
;
A
#
# COMPACT_ATOMS: atom_id res chain seq x y z
N MET A 1 -31.14 14.80 56.30
CA MET A 1 -29.69 14.91 56.14
C MET A 1 -29.35 16.36 55.85
N SER A 2 -28.56 17.00 56.68
CA SER A 2 -28.14 18.39 56.46
C SER A 2 -27.12 18.41 55.32
N ASP A 3 -27.50 19.03 54.20
CA ASP A 3 -26.59 19.29 53.07
C ASP A 3 -25.52 20.29 53.52
N SER A 4 -24.38 19.79 53.95
CA SER A 4 -23.20 20.62 54.24
C SER A 4 -22.57 21.13 52.97
N LYS A 5 -22.91 22.32 52.52
CA LYS A 5 -22.32 22.98 51.36
C LYS A 5 -21.15 23.83 51.80
N ILE A 6 -19.99 23.59 51.22
CA ILE A 6 -18.82 24.48 51.35
C ILE A 6 -18.96 25.51 50.22
N ARG A 7 -18.93 26.79 50.54
CA ARG A 7 -18.94 27.90 49.58
C ARG A 7 -17.53 28.45 49.47
N PHE A 8 -17.04 28.64 48.27
CA PHE A 8 -15.79 29.34 47.97
C PHE A 8 -16.11 30.67 47.29
N ASN A 9 -15.44 31.72 47.69
CA ASN A 9 -15.48 32.99 46.98
C ASN A 9 -14.37 32.96 45.91
N ALA A 10 -14.67 33.50 44.75
CA ALA A 10 -13.62 33.76 43.74
C ALA A 10 -12.66 34.82 44.26
N ILE A 11 -11.38 34.59 44.12
CA ILE A 11 -10.30 35.50 44.52
C ILE A 11 -9.24 35.57 43.44
N PRO A 12 -8.48 36.67 43.36
CA PRO A 12 -7.35 36.75 42.48
C PRO A 12 -6.29 35.70 42.83
N GLU A 13 -5.35 35.48 41.95
CA GLU A 13 -4.25 34.54 42.15
C GLU A 13 -3.48 34.85 43.45
N PRO A 14 -3.37 33.90 44.38
CA PRO A 14 -2.68 34.12 45.64
C PRO A 14 -1.15 34.20 45.43
N VAL A 15 -0.46 34.83 46.38
CA VAL A 15 1.02 34.81 46.41
C VAL A 15 1.55 33.39 46.45
N THR A 16 2.78 33.19 46.01
CA THR A 16 3.44 31.85 46.05
C THR A 16 3.48 31.33 47.47
N PRO A 17 3.03 30.13 47.77
CA PRO A 17 3.06 29.53 49.08
C PRO A 17 4.49 29.28 49.56
N ALA A 18 4.69 29.21 50.86
CA ALA A 18 5.95 28.81 51.47
C ALA A 18 6.33 27.38 51.10
N ALA A 19 7.62 27.03 51.21
CA ALA A 19 8.15 25.71 50.90
C ALA A 19 7.30 24.56 51.48
N ASN A 20 7.05 23.54 50.67
CA ASN A 20 6.22 22.38 50.98
C ASN A 20 4.73 22.70 51.28
N ARG A 21 4.21 23.81 50.79
CA ARG A 21 2.79 24.18 50.89
C ARG A 21 2.18 24.31 49.51
N VAL A 22 0.85 24.19 49.49
CA VAL A 22 0.02 24.31 48.27
C VAL A 22 -1.18 25.19 48.62
N TRP A 23 -1.50 26.16 47.77
CA TRP A 23 -2.74 26.90 47.84
C TRP A 23 -3.75 26.27 46.90
N LEU A 24 -4.99 26.14 47.40
CA LEU A 24 -6.16 25.84 46.59
C LEU A 24 -7.09 27.05 46.62
N TRP A 25 -7.49 27.58 45.51
CA TRP A 25 -8.42 28.71 45.43
C TRP A 25 -9.37 28.58 44.24
N TYR A 26 -10.45 29.31 44.28
CA TYR A 26 -11.37 29.49 43.15
C TYR A 26 -10.98 30.79 42.45
N ASP A 27 -10.49 30.70 41.23
CA ASP A 27 -9.95 31.83 40.48
C ASP A 27 -11.07 32.73 39.97
N GLU A 28 -10.94 34.05 40.14
CA GLU A 28 -11.96 35.00 39.74
C GLU A 28 -12.02 35.25 38.24
N ASP A 29 -10.91 35.13 37.53
CA ASP A 29 -10.82 35.36 36.09
C ASP A 29 -11.30 34.15 35.31
N ASP A 30 -10.81 32.97 35.67
CA ASP A 30 -11.10 31.74 34.96
C ASP A 30 -12.34 30.99 35.45
N GLN A 31 -12.85 31.35 36.61
CA GLN A 31 -14.01 30.72 37.25
C GLN A 31 -13.83 29.20 37.50
N ILE A 32 -12.61 28.79 37.85
CA ILE A 32 -12.24 27.39 38.12
C ILE A 32 -11.43 27.29 39.41
N PHE A 33 -11.37 26.09 40.01
CA PHE A 33 -10.43 25.80 41.07
C PHE A 33 -9.01 25.64 40.51
N LYS A 34 -8.03 26.26 41.16
CA LYS A 34 -6.62 26.15 40.86
C LYS A 34 -5.79 25.73 42.05
N LEU A 35 -4.67 25.06 41.80
CA LEU A 35 -3.61 24.77 42.75
C LEU A 35 -2.39 25.60 42.45
N LYS A 36 -1.77 26.21 43.43
CA LYS A 36 -0.46 26.84 43.32
C LYS A 36 0.53 26.19 44.29
N ARG A 37 1.64 25.74 43.75
CA ARG A 37 2.72 25.11 44.51
C ARG A 37 3.73 26.14 44.94
N ASP A 38 4.68 25.72 45.77
CA ASP A 38 5.79 26.50 46.25
C ASP A 38 6.82 26.86 45.18
N ASP A 39 6.74 26.22 44.00
CA ASP A 39 7.50 26.62 42.80
C ASP A 39 6.89 27.84 42.08
N GLY A 40 5.76 28.35 42.55
CA GLY A 40 5.06 29.49 41.98
C GLY A 40 4.15 29.13 40.79
N ILE A 41 4.08 27.86 40.38
CA ILE A 41 3.26 27.43 39.26
C ILE A 41 1.82 27.21 39.68
N ALA A 42 0.88 27.95 39.05
CA ALA A 42 -0.55 27.79 39.19
C ALA A 42 -1.07 26.78 38.16
N GLN A 43 -1.85 25.78 38.59
CA GLN A 43 -2.42 24.77 37.72
C GLN A 43 -3.93 24.63 37.99
N PRO A 44 -4.79 24.48 36.99
CA PRO A 44 -6.17 24.16 37.17
C PRO A 44 -6.34 22.88 38.01
N LEU A 45 -7.18 22.92 39.06
CA LEU A 45 -7.66 21.73 39.72
C LEU A 45 -8.87 21.22 38.92
N VAL A 46 -8.67 20.16 38.16
CA VAL A 46 -9.67 19.64 37.25
C VAL A 46 -10.85 19.07 38.03
N GLY A 47 -11.94 19.81 38.06
CA GLY A 47 -13.22 19.42 38.70
C GLY A 47 -14.43 19.91 37.91
N GLY A 48 -14.25 20.38 36.72
CA GLY A 48 -15.29 20.64 35.72
C GLY A 48 -15.12 19.71 34.54
N THR A 49 -16.09 19.62 33.68
CA THR A 49 -15.99 18.82 32.42
C THR A 49 -14.60 18.90 31.89
N ILE A 50 -13.81 17.81 32.09
CA ILE A 50 -12.53 17.67 31.40
C ILE A 50 -12.92 17.48 29.96
N VAL A 51 -12.99 18.56 29.18
CA VAL A 51 -12.61 18.47 27.79
C VAL A 51 -11.10 18.29 27.88
N ALA A 52 -10.66 17.04 27.97
CA ALA A 52 -9.27 16.73 27.73
C ALA A 52 -9.03 17.10 26.28
N ASN A 53 -8.67 18.36 26.03
CA ASN A 53 -8.02 18.72 24.78
C ASN A 53 -6.66 18.05 24.80
N THR A 54 -6.69 16.73 24.50
CA THR A 54 -5.48 15.98 24.30
C THR A 54 -4.99 16.40 22.93
N GLU A 55 -4.22 17.49 22.89
CA GLU A 55 -3.61 17.97 21.64
C GLU A 55 -2.65 16.95 21.05
N LYS A 56 -2.23 15.95 21.83
CA LYS A 56 -1.32 14.89 21.41
C LYS A 56 -1.30 13.69 22.33
N LEU A 57 -1.04 12.52 21.76
CA LEU A 57 -0.74 11.29 22.47
C LEU A 57 0.77 11.11 22.58
N LEU A 58 1.25 10.92 23.81
CA LEU A 58 2.66 10.75 24.12
C LEU A 58 2.94 9.35 24.62
N CYS A 59 3.99 8.72 24.06
CA CYS A 59 4.53 7.49 24.60
C CYS A 59 5.95 7.72 25.11
N VAL A 60 6.25 7.20 26.32
CA VAL A 60 7.61 7.21 26.84
C VAL A 60 8.43 6.14 26.17
N VAL A 61 9.52 6.55 25.54
CA VAL A 61 10.43 5.69 24.79
C VAL A 61 11.87 5.77 25.33
N ARG A 62 12.69 4.77 25.04
CA ARG A 62 14.10 4.74 25.43
C ARG A 62 15.01 4.64 24.20
N ASN A 63 16.10 5.42 24.22
CA ASN A 63 17.15 5.38 23.22
C ASN A 63 18.31 4.52 23.68
N GLN A 64 18.64 3.44 22.94
CA GLN A 64 19.85 2.64 23.12
C GLN A 64 20.67 2.50 21.83
N THR A 65 20.59 3.50 20.92
CA THR A 65 21.21 3.44 19.59
C THR A 65 22.71 3.70 19.57
N GLY A 66 23.31 4.11 20.70
CA GLY A 66 24.72 4.54 20.76
C GLY A 66 24.94 6.04 20.53
N ALA A 67 23.94 6.76 20.01
CA ALA A 67 23.98 8.19 19.71
C ALA A 67 22.73 8.90 20.21
N THR A 68 22.77 10.24 20.30
CA THR A 68 21.59 11.06 20.58
C THR A 68 20.60 10.97 19.41
N LEU A 69 19.34 10.79 19.73
CA LEU A 69 18.22 10.92 18.79
C LEU A 69 17.66 12.35 18.94
N PRO A 70 17.79 13.22 17.92
CA PRO A 70 17.30 14.60 17.99
C PRO A 70 15.77 14.68 18.03
N LYS A 71 15.25 15.79 18.55
CA LYS A 71 13.85 16.20 18.38
C LYS A 71 13.45 16.15 16.89
N LYS A 72 12.18 15.89 16.61
CA LYS A 72 11.62 15.73 15.24
C LYS A 72 12.07 14.45 14.51
N THR A 73 12.91 13.61 15.11
CA THR A 73 13.28 12.31 14.51
C THR A 73 12.08 11.37 14.45
N VAL A 74 11.80 10.84 13.28
CA VAL A 74 10.81 9.74 13.08
C VAL A 74 11.45 8.44 13.56
N VAL A 75 10.74 7.72 14.44
CA VAL A 75 11.29 6.52 15.08
C VAL A 75 10.36 5.30 14.93
N TYR A 76 10.96 4.12 14.88
CA TYR A 76 10.26 2.84 14.95
C TYR A 76 10.61 2.09 16.24
N ILE A 77 9.76 1.13 16.62
CA ILE A 77 10.01 0.24 17.74
C ILE A 77 11.06 -0.81 17.35
N SER A 78 12.28 -0.69 17.87
CA SER A 78 13.38 -1.61 17.61
C SER A 78 13.49 -2.75 18.64
N GLY A 79 12.75 -2.67 19.73
CA GLY A 79 12.74 -3.66 20.79
C GLY A 79 12.09 -3.12 22.05
N ALA A 80 12.41 -3.74 23.20
CA ALA A 80 11.97 -3.28 24.51
C ALA A 80 13.02 -3.58 25.58
N THR A 81 13.06 -2.78 26.64
CA THR A 81 13.89 -3.01 27.82
C THR A 81 13.10 -2.66 29.08
N GLY A 82 12.96 -3.62 29.98
CA GLY A 82 12.10 -3.47 31.16
C GLY A 82 10.65 -3.16 30.70
N ASN A 83 10.10 -2.03 31.15
CA ASN A 83 8.76 -1.58 30.81
C ASN A 83 8.75 -0.43 29.77
N ARG A 84 9.83 -0.29 28.97
CA ARG A 84 9.99 0.81 27.99
C ARG A 84 10.24 0.26 26.60
N PRO A 85 9.55 0.75 25.56
CA PRO A 85 9.90 0.47 24.18
C PRO A 85 11.25 1.13 23.83
N LEU A 86 12.11 0.39 23.16
CA LEU A 86 13.31 0.88 22.52
C LEU A 86 12.99 1.42 21.14
N VAL A 87 13.59 2.56 20.79
CA VAL A 87 13.38 3.18 19.50
C VAL A 87 14.68 3.42 18.74
N SER A 88 14.57 3.34 17.43
CA SER A 88 15.62 3.66 16.46
C SER A 88 15.04 4.52 15.34
N LYS A 89 15.92 5.18 14.55
CA LYS A 89 15.50 6.00 13.41
C LYS A 89 14.80 5.18 12.35
N SER A 90 13.55 5.53 12.01
CA SER A 90 12.82 4.93 10.87
C SER A 90 13.43 5.35 9.54
N ILE A 91 13.31 4.49 8.53
CA ILE A 91 13.67 4.81 7.15
C ILE A 91 12.76 3.99 6.21
N ALA A 92 12.30 4.61 5.13
CA ALA A 92 11.30 4.02 4.23
C ALA A 92 11.88 3.07 3.16
N ASN A 93 13.13 2.65 3.27
CA ASN A 93 13.79 1.78 2.28
C ASN A 93 13.86 0.31 2.69
N SER A 94 13.28 -0.07 3.80
CA SER A 94 13.26 -1.46 4.28
C SER A 94 12.06 -1.71 5.20
N GLU A 95 11.46 -2.90 5.09
CA GLU A 95 10.36 -3.35 5.91
C GLU A 95 10.68 -3.25 7.41
N ALA A 96 11.83 -3.75 7.83
CA ALA A 96 12.23 -3.81 9.23
C ALA A 96 12.26 -2.44 9.94
N ALA A 97 12.56 -1.35 9.20
CA ALA A 97 12.72 0.00 9.74
C ALA A 97 11.55 0.94 9.39
N SER A 98 10.57 0.49 8.60
CA SER A 98 9.40 1.27 8.20
C SER A 98 8.09 0.78 8.79
N SER A 99 7.82 -0.54 8.73
CA SER A 99 6.52 -1.12 9.14
C SER A 99 6.18 -0.91 10.61
N LYS A 100 7.19 -0.72 11.44
CA LYS A 100 7.03 -0.46 12.88
C LYS A 100 7.22 1.01 13.24
N THR A 101 7.10 1.92 12.26
CA THR A 101 7.14 3.37 12.52
C THR A 101 6.07 3.72 13.54
N PHE A 102 6.49 4.39 14.59
CA PHE A 102 5.72 4.52 15.81
C PHE A 102 5.33 5.96 16.14
N GLY A 103 6.23 6.91 15.88
CA GLY A 103 5.99 8.30 16.22
C GLY A 103 7.16 9.21 15.87
N ILE A 104 7.05 10.47 16.30
CA ILE A 104 8.07 11.51 16.10
C ILE A 104 8.51 12.04 17.46
N LEU A 105 9.81 12.13 17.69
CA LEU A 105 10.35 12.55 19.00
C LEU A 105 10.01 13.99 19.31
N GLN A 106 9.49 14.22 20.52
CA GLN A 106 9.16 15.55 21.02
C GLN A 106 10.40 16.33 21.53
N GLN A 107 11.47 15.65 21.85
CA GLN A 107 12.69 16.20 22.45
C GLN A 107 13.90 15.36 22.03
N ASP A 108 15.09 15.92 22.25
CA ASP A 108 16.33 15.16 22.15
C ASP A 108 16.37 14.05 23.21
N ILE A 109 16.78 12.85 22.80
CA ILE A 109 16.97 11.73 23.73
C ILE A 109 18.41 11.24 23.62
N LEU A 110 19.19 11.46 24.67
CA LEU A 110 20.58 10.98 24.76
C LEU A 110 20.63 9.44 24.73
N HIS A 111 21.78 8.91 24.38
CA HIS A 111 22.02 7.47 24.51
C HIS A 111 21.75 7.00 25.94
N ASN A 112 21.04 5.87 26.10
CA ASN A 112 20.51 5.34 27.36
C ASN A 112 19.48 6.21 28.10
N GLY A 113 19.11 7.37 27.50
CA GLY A 113 18.07 8.24 28.03
C GLY A 113 16.65 7.77 27.68
N THR A 114 15.69 8.38 28.36
CA THR A 114 14.25 8.27 28.08
C THR A 114 13.68 9.63 27.67
N GLY A 115 12.64 9.61 26.85
CA GLY A 115 11.93 10.80 26.41
C GLY A 115 10.59 10.44 25.84
N TYR A 116 9.95 11.36 25.13
CA TYR A 116 8.61 11.20 24.60
C TYR A 116 8.61 11.17 23.07
N ALA A 117 7.84 10.25 22.51
CA ALA A 117 7.42 10.26 21.11
C ALA A 117 5.96 10.68 21.02
N VAL A 118 5.63 11.61 20.12
CA VAL A 118 4.26 11.93 19.73
C VAL A 118 3.81 10.85 18.75
N THR A 119 2.78 10.11 19.11
CA THR A 119 2.20 9.05 18.26
C THR A 119 1.02 9.55 17.45
N GLU A 120 0.30 10.56 17.95
CA GLU A 120 -0.80 11.25 17.28
C GLU A 120 -0.94 12.66 17.86
N GLY A 121 -1.32 13.64 17.03
CA GLY A 121 -1.56 15.04 17.42
C GLY A 121 -0.35 15.94 17.23
N GLN A 122 -0.32 17.11 17.89
CA GLN A 122 0.58 18.19 17.53
C GLN A 122 2.00 18.04 18.12
N LEU A 123 2.99 17.98 17.24
CA LEU A 123 4.38 18.21 17.56
C LEU A 123 4.71 19.69 17.34
N THR A 124 4.99 20.42 18.40
CA THR A 124 5.19 21.87 18.38
C THR A 124 6.67 22.27 18.57
N ASN A 125 6.98 23.53 18.22
CA ASN A 125 8.31 24.12 18.38
C ASN A 125 9.40 23.33 17.67
N VAL A 126 9.16 22.95 16.42
CA VAL A 126 10.11 22.28 15.52
C VAL A 126 10.40 23.15 14.31
N ASP A 127 11.58 22.97 13.73
CA ASP A 127 11.91 23.62 12.46
C ASP A 127 11.14 22.93 11.32
N THR A 128 10.22 23.68 10.71
CA THR A 128 9.43 23.31 9.55
C THR A 128 9.61 24.29 8.39
N SER A 129 10.64 25.17 8.46
CA SER A 129 10.85 26.24 7.48
C SER A 129 11.09 25.76 6.06
N MET A 130 11.54 24.52 5.89
CA MET A 130 11.73 23.87 4.58
C MET A 130 10.43 23.33 3.95
N PHE A 131 9.33 23.42 4.66
CA PHE A 131 8.02 22.92 4.21
C PHE A 131 7.03 24.07 4.02
N LEU A 132 5.94 23.80 3.32
CA LEU A 132 4.79 24.71 3.22
C LEU A 132 3.65 24.21 4.12
N GLU A 133 2.83 25.14 4.62
CA GLU A 133 1.64 24.80 5.38
C GLU A 133 0.67 23.95 4.56
N GLY A 134 0.08 22.94 5.19
CA GLY A 134 -0.80 21.96 4.54
C GLY A 134 -0.07 20.84 3.78
N GLN A 135 1.26 20.88 3.64
CA GLN A 135 1.99 19.79 2.97
C GLN A 135 1.90 18.48 3.77
N LEU A 136 1.71 17.39 3.03
CA LEU A 136 1.79 16.02 3.55
C LEU A 136 3.25 15.65 3.80
N LEU A 137 3.48 14.98 4.92
CA LEU A 137 4.80 14.52 5.32
C LEU A 137 4.84 12.99 5.33
N TRP A 138 5.88 12.47 4.71
CA TRP A 138 6.17 11.05 4.57
C TRP A 138 7.50 10.72 5.21
N LEU A 139 7.69 9.46 5.60
CA LEU A 139 9.00 8.96 6.02
C LEU A 139 9.98 8.98 4.86
N SER A 140 11.18 9.52 5.08
CA SER A 140 12.22 9.58 4.05
C SER A 140 12.74 8.19 3.69
N PRO A 141 12.89 7.86 2.39
CA PRO A 141 13.53 6.63 1.95
C PRO A 141 15.06 6.73 1.87
N THR A 142 15.62 7.94 2.00
CA THR A 142 17.06 8.19 1.82
C THR A 142 17.79 8.55 3.10
N THR A 143 17.11 9.19 4.05
CA THR A 143 17.72 9.66 5.30
C THR A 143 16.94 9.16 6.51
N ALA A 144 17.57 8.34 7.31
CA ALA A 144 16.93 7.73 8.49
C ALA A 144 16.50 8.79 9.53
N GLY A 145 15.25 8.71 9.95
CA GLY A 145 14.63 9.59 10.94
C GLY A 145 14.07 10.89 10.37
N GLU A 146 14.22 11.16 9.07
CA GLU A 146 13.78 12.41 8.46
C GLU A 146 12.42 12.28 7.76
N LEU A 147 11.77 13.44 7.61
CA LEU A 147 10.52 13.61 6.88
C LEU A 147 10.78 14.12 5.46
N THR A 148 9.94 13.74 4.53
CA THR A 148 9.95 14.24 3.15
C THR A 148 8.54 14.63 2.70
N THR A 149 8.43 15.60 1.79
CA THR A 149 7.17 15.95 1.12
C THR A 149 6.90 15.11 -0.12
N THR A 150 7.93 14.41 -0.61
CA THR A 150 7.78 13.49 -1.75
C THR A 150 7.27 12.15 -1.25
N LYS A 151 6.09 11.75 -1.73
CA LYS A 151 5.52 10.44 -1.43
C LYS A 151 6.44 9.34 -1.95
N PRO A 152 6.94 8.43 -1.10
CA PRO A 152 7.74 7.30 -1.56
C PRO A 152 6.94 6.38 -2.50
N SER A 153 7.65 5.80 -3.48
CA SER A 153 7.11 4.81 -4.40
C SER A 153 7.94 3.53 -4.33
N ALA A 154 7.35 2.41 -4.75
CA ALA A 154 8.04 1.12 -4.77
C ALA A 154 9.43 1.22 -5.46
N PRO A 155 10.46 0.54 -4.93
CA PRO A 155 10.41 -0.45 -3.85
C PRO A 155 10.44 0.12 -2.43
N ASN A 156 10.37 1.45 -2.26
CA ASN A 156 10.36 2.07 -0.93
C ASN A 156 8.96 1.98 -0.30
N HIS A 157 8.94 1.85 1.01
CA HIS A 157 7.72 1.75 1.79
C HIS A 157 7.03 3.10 1.94
N MET A 158 5.71 3.10 1.89
CA MET A 158 4.91 4.29 2.04
C MET A 158 4.42 4.43 3.47
N VAL A 159 5.10 5.26 4.27
CA VAL A 159 4.67 5.62 5.62
C VAL A 159 4.26 7.07 5.67
N PHE A 160 2.99 7.34 5.89
CA PHE A 160 2.48 8.68 6.13
C PHE A 160 2.77 9.08 7.57
N CYS A 161 3.33 10.26 7.78
CA CYS A 161 3.75 10.74 9.10
C CYS A 161 2.91 11.91 9.62
N GLY A 162 2.17 12.61 8.74
CA GLY A 162 1.36 13.74 9.13
C GLY A 162 1.38 14.87 8.10
N TYR A 163 1.09 16.08 8.56
CA TYR A 163 1.10 17.27 7.71
C TYR A 163 1.57 18.51 8.48
N VAL A 164 2.07 19.49 7.75
CA VAL A 164 2.54 20.76 8.29
C VAL A 164 1.35 21.64 8.62
N VAL A 165 1.22 22.01 9.88
CA VAL A 165 0.19 22.97 10.33
C VAL A 165 0.75 24.40 10.27
N ARG A 166 2.00 24.59 10.69
CA ARG A 166 2.67 25.90 10.67
C ARG A 166 4.09 25.74 10.14
N ALA A 167 4.44 26.49 9.13
CA ALA A 167 5.81 26.60 8.59
C ALA A 167 6.58 27.71 9.30
N HIS A 168 7.56 27.34 10.13
CA HIS A 168 8.36 28.29 10.91
C HIS A 168 9.68 27.66 11.35
N PRO A 169 10.80 28.42 11.42
CA PRO A 169 12.12 27.87 11.78
C PRO A 169 12.22 27.40 13.25
N THR A 170 11.44 27.96 14.17
CA THR A 170 11.50 27.63 15.60
C THR A 170 10.17 27.26 16.22
N GLU A 171 9.06 27.78 15.69
CA GLU A 171 7.71 27.59 16.23
C GLU A 171 6.84 26.77 15.26
N GLY A 172 7.45 25.98 14.40
CA GLY A 172 6.74 25.11 13.48
C GLY A 172 5.92 24.05 14.20
N ILE A 173 4.82 23.64 13.54
CA ILE A 173 3.86 22.66 14.04
C ILE A 173 3.64 21.59 12.99
N ILE A 174 3.76 20.34 13.41
CA ILE A 174 3.40 19.16 12.60
C ILE A 174 2.24 18.47 13.31
N GLU A 175 1.16 18.23 12.58
CA GLU A 175 0.12 17.28 13.01
C GLU A 175 0.61 15.88 12.68
N VAL A 176 0.98 15.16 13.71
CA VAL A 176 1.50 13.78 13.59
C VAL A 176 0.33 12.81 13.46
N LYS A 177 0.40 11.97 12.44
CA LYS A 177 -0.54 10.89 12.22
C LYS A 177 0.17 9.75 11.50
N ILE A 178 0.74 8.83 12.26
CA ILE A 178 1.48 7.71 11.65
C ILE A 178 0.51 6.72 11.04
N GLN A 179 0.71 6.46 9.74
CA GLN A 179 -0.01 5.43 9.00
C GLN A 179 0.99 4.61 8.19
N ASN A 180 1.28 3.41 8.65
CA ASN A 180 2.08 2.46 7.91
C ASN A 180 1.23 1.92 6.74
N GLY A 181 1.78 1.98 5.52
CA GLY A 181 1.18 1.32 4.37
C GLY A 181 1.31 -0.18 4.49
N PHE A 182 0.27 -0.90 4.09
CA PHE A 182 0.33 -2.37 4.01
C PHE A 182 0.85 -2.78 2.63
N GLU A 183 1.71 -3.78 2.61
CA GLU A 183 2.09 -4.47 1.39
C GLU A 183 1.09 -5.60 1.07
N LEU A 184 1.10 -6.05 -0.18
CA LEU A 184 0.17 -7.08 -0.63
C LEU A 184 0.28 -8.37 0.20
N GLY A 185 1.50 -8.75 0.59
CA GLY A 185 1.76 -9.95 1.39
C GLY A 185 1.38 -9.85 2.87
N GLU A 186 1.05 -8.65 3.36
CA GLU A 186 0.62 -8.42 4.74
C GLU A 186 -0.90 -8.50 4.92
N LEU A 187 -1.64 -8.58 3.81
CA LEU A 187 -3.09 -8.74 3.86
C LEU A 187 -3.43 -10.16 4.32
N HIS A 188 -4.29 -10.29 5.33
CA HIS A 188 -4.57 -11.58 5.99
C HIS A 188 -5.15 -12.65 5.06
N ASN A 189 -5.73 -12.26 3.93
CA ASN A 189 -6.31 -13.16 2.93
C ASN A 189 -5.44 -13.31 1.67
N VAL A 190 -4.19 -12.84 1.71
CA VAL A 190 -3.20 -12.99 0.64
C VAL A 190 -2.06 -13.87 1.11
N ALA A 191 -1.73 -14.89 0.34
CA ALA A 191 -0.61 -15.79 0.61
C ALA A 191 0.35 -15.78 -0.59
N LEU A 192 1.42 -15.01 -0.48
CA LEU A 192 2.48 -14.94 -1.49
C LEU A 192 3.58 -15.95 -1.16
N ASN A 193 3.95 -16.79 -2.12
CA ASN A 193 5.02 -17.76 -1.97
C ASN A 193 5.94 -17.72 -3.19
N GLY A 194 7.18 -17.28 -2.98
CA GLY A 194 8.20 -17.26 -4.03
C GLY A 194 7.74 -16.53 -5.31
N VAL A 195 7.33 -15.27 -5.18
CA VAL A 195 6.81 -14.47 -6.31
C VAL A 195 7.83 -14.39 -7.44
N THR A 196 7.40 -14.72 -8.66
CA THR A 196 8.21 -14.67 -9.89
C THR A 196 7.54 -13.82 -10.97
N ASN A 197 8.33 -13.39 -11.95
CA ASN A 197 7.82 -12.60 -13.06
C ASN A 197 6.73 -13.32 -13.84
N GLY A 198 5.65 -12.61 -14.22
CA GLY A 198 4.55 -13.15 -15.02
C GLY A 198 3.46 -13.87 -14.22
N GLN A 199 3.57 -13.94 -12.90
CA GLN A 199 2.50 -14.46 -12.05
C GLN A 199 1.38 -13.43 -11.86
N ALA A 200 0.17 -13.93 -11.67
CA ALA A 200 -0.99 -13.15 -11.26
C ALA A 200 -1.50 -13.58 -9.89
N LEU A 201 -2.25 -12.71 -9.25
CA LEU A 201 -2.96 -13.00 -8.02
C LEU A 201 -4.27 -13.72 -8.38
N VAL A 202 -4.41 -14.97 -7.94
CA VAL A 202 -5.56 -15.84 -8.24
C VAL A 202 -6.22 -16.26 -6.93
N TYR A 203 -7.56 -16.19 -6.90
CA TYR A 203 -8.32 -16.66 -5.75
C TYR A 203 -8.47 -18.17 -5.77
N GLU A 204 -8.09 -18.83 -4.68
CA GLU A 204 -8.23 -20.27 -4.47
C GLU A 204 -9.39 -20.53 -3.51
N SER A 205 -10.50 -21.02 -4.03
CA SER A 205 -11.72 -21.25 -3.26
C SER A 205 -11.58 -22.29 -2.15
N ALA A 206 -10.69 -23.27 -2.34
CA ALA A 206 -10.46 -24.33 -1.35
C ALA A 206 -9.85 -23.82 -0.05
N THR A 207 -9.05 -22.74 -0.11
CA THR A 207 -8.40 -22.14 1.06
C THR A 207 -8.97 -20.77 1.42
N GLY A 208 -9.77 -20.15 0.55
CA GLY A 208 -10.29 -18.80 0.73
C GLY A 208 -9.20 -17.70 0.59
N LEU A 209 -8.07 -18.01 -0.03
CA LEU A 209 -6.93 -17.11 -0.12
C LEU A 209 -6.66 -16.68 -1.57
N TRP A 210 -6.12 -15.46 -1.70
CA TRP A 210 -5.48 -14.99 -2.92
C TRP A 210 -4.02 -15.43 -2.93
N LYS A 211 -3.61 -16.14 -3.98
CA LYS A 211 -2.25 -16.70 -4.11
C LYS A 211 -1.61 -16.28 -5.43
N ASN A 212 -0.29 -16.08 -5.44
CA ASN A 212 0.43 -15.88 -6.68
C ASN A 212 0.52 -17.20 -7.45
N GLN A 213 0.08 -17.21 -8.70
CA GLN A 213 0.08 -18.37 -9.57
C GLN A 213 0.51 -17.99 -10.99
N ASN A 214 1.12 -18.94 -11.69
CA ASN A 214 1.38 -18.80 -13.12
C ASN A 214 0.02 -18.81 -13.86
N VAL A 215 -0.23 -17.76 -14.61
CA VAL A 215 -1.39 -17.71 -15.50
C VAL A 215 -1.01 -18.43 -16.78
N THR A 216 -1.52 -19.64 -16.93
CA THR A 216 -1.58 -20.26 -18.26
C THR A 216 -2.63 -19.52 -19.06
N VAL A 217 -2.22 -18.58 -19.89
CA VAL A 217 -3.09 -18.07 -20.94
C VAL A 217 -3.35 -19.27 -21.86
N PRO A 218 -4.61 -19.71 -22.02
CA PRO A 218 -4.89 -20.71 -23.04
C PRO A 218 -4.30 -20.22 -24.36
N PRO A 219 -3.68 -21.07 -25.18
CA PRO A 219 -3.19 -20.64 -26.48
C PRO A 219 -4.34 -19.86 -27.15
N SER A 220 -4.10 -18.62 -27.49
CA SER A 220 -5.07 -17.83 -28.23
C SER A 220 -5.28 -18.57 -29.54
N ASN A 221 -6.49 -19.14 -29.76
CA ASN A 221 -6.82 -19.71 -31.05
C ASN A 221 -6.76 -18.57 -32.09
N ILE A 222 -5.61 -18.44 -32.73
CA ILE A 222 -5.46 -17.50 -33.83
C ILE A 222 -6.15 -18.15 -35.03
N TYR A 223 -7.31 -17.64 -35.39
CA TYR A 223 -7.99 -18.07 -36.61
C TYR A 223 -7.25 -17.52 -37.81
N THR A 224 -6.88 -18.42 -38.73
CA THR A 224 -6.26 -18.11 -40.01
C THR A 224 -7.25 -18.40 -41.11
N VAL A 225 -7.40 -17.48 -42.03
CA VAL A 225 -8.20 -17.68 -43.26
C VAL A 225 -7.27 -17.57 -44.43
N GLU A 226 -7.23 -18.62 -45.26
CA GLU A 226 -6.45 -18.67 -46.48
C GLU A 226 -7.32 -18.87 -47.71
N TYR A 227 -6.91 -18.29 -48.80
CA TYR A 227 -7.59 -18.41 -50.10
C TYR A 227 -6.65 -19.04 -51.10
N PHE A 228 -7.11 -20.03 -51.79
CA PHE A 228 -6.39 -20.71 -52.82
C PHE A 228 -7.15 -20.60 -54.15
N THR A 229 -6.41 -20.37 -55.25
CA THR A 229 -6.93 -20.60 -56.61
C THR A 229 -6.15 -21.79 -57.13
N LEU A 230 -6.86 -22.90 -57.39
CA LEU A 230 -6.25 -24.16 -57.70
C LEU A 230 -5.52 -24.12 -59.05
N ASP A 231 -4.27 -24.58 -59.06
CA ASP A 231 -3.43 -24.75 -60.26
C ASP A 231 -3.42 -26.23 -60.68
N ALA A 232 -2.78 -26.49 -61.84
CA ALA A 232 -2.70 -27.84 -62.40
C ALA A 232 -1.94 -28.82 -61.50
N LEU A 233 -0.94 -28.32 -60.69
CA LEU A 233 -0.15 -29.14 -59.80
C LEU A 233 -1.00 -29.54 -58.55
N GLN A 234 -1.77 -28.61 -57.98
CA GLN A 234 -2.64 -28.86 -56.86
C GLN A 234 -3.76 -29.83 -57.20
N ILE A 235 -4.34 -29.71 -58.43
CA ILE A 235 -5.32 -30.68 -58.95
C ILE A 235 -4.67 -32.04 -59.13
N SER A 236 -3.48 -32.13 -59.75
CA SER A 236 -2.77 -33.40 -59.95
C SER A 236 -2.42 -34.07 -58.63
N ASN A 237 -2.05 -33.29 -57.58
CA ASN A 237 -1.72 -33.81 -56.26
C ASN A 237 -2.93 -34.00 -55.37
N SER A 238 -4.11 -33.50 -55.75
CA SER A 238 -5.37 -33.49 -54.97
C SER A 238 -5.17 -32.92 -53.59
N SER A 239 -4.36 -31.85 -53.43
CA SER A 239 -4.02 -31.27 -52.15
C SER A 239 -3.51 -29.82 -52.24
N ILE A 240 -3.66 -29.12 -51.12
CA ILE A 240 -3.04 -27.83 -50.88
C ILE A 240 -2.26 -27.85 -49.59
N THR A 241 -1.24 -27.00 -49.49
CA THR A 241 -0.43 -26.83 -48.27
C THR A 241 -0.83 -25.52 -47.58
N LEU A 242 -1.29 -25.63 -46.34
CA LEU A 242 -1.63 -24.51 -45.50
C LEU A 242 -0.35 -23.84 -44.98
N SER A 243 -0.38 -22.55 -44.74
CA SER A 243 0.77 -21.79 -44.22
C SER A 243 1.16 -22.19 -42.80
N HIS A 244 0.24 -22.75 -42.03
CA HIS A 244 0.48 -23.21 -40.66
C HIS A 244 -0.21 -24.55 -40.41
N THR A 245 0.35 -25.30 -39.46
CA THR A 245 -0.30 -26.52 -38.97
C THR A 245 -1.52 -26.16 -38.08
N PRO A 246 -2.74 -26.65 -38.42
CA PRO A 246 -3.91 -26.48 -37.57
C PRO A 246 -3.73 -27.11 -36.18
N THR A 247 -4.35 -26.53 -35.14
CA THR A 247 -4.37 -27.11 -33.77
C THR A 247 -4.97 -28.50 -33.74
N SER A 248 -5.91 -28.79 -34.63
CA SER A 248 -6.49 -30.12 -34.87
C SER A 248 -6.99 -30.20 -36.31
N PRO A 249 -6.90 -31.36 -36.99
CA PRO A 249 -7.50 -31.54 -38.30
C PRO A 249 -9.00 -31.20 -38.38
N SER A 250 -9.76 -31.53 -37.32
CA SER A 250 -11.20 -31.32 -37.26
C SER A 250 -11.67 -29.87 -37.11
N VAL A 251 -10.75 -28.94 -36.80
CA VAL A 251 -11.09 -27.50 -36.72
C VAL A 251 -10.88 -26.76 -38.03
N VAL A 252 -10.40 -27.45 -39.05
CA VAL A 252 -10.26 -26.91 -40.40
C VAL A 252 -11.62 -26.94 -41.08
N THR A 253 -12.03 -25.78 -41.61
CA THR A 253 -13.24 -25.71 -42.47
C THR A 253 -12.81 -25.36 -43.90
N LEU A 254 -13.37 -26.04 -44.86
CA LEU A 254 -13.12 -25.83 -46.30
C LEU A 254 -14.45 -25.42 -46.96
N ASP A 255 -14.37 -24.30 -47.69
CA ASP A 255 -15.44 -23.85 -48.55
C ASP A 255 -14.92 -23.74 -49.98
N VAL A 256 -15.68 -24.28 -50.91
CA VAL A 256 -15.51 -23.99 -52.35
C VAL A 256 -16.24 -22.69 -52.63
N ILE A 257 -15.54 -21.64 -53.09
CA ILE A 257 -16.14 -20.34 -53.33
C ILE A 257 -17.18 -20.44 -54.46
N SER A 258 -18.39 -19.99 -54.19
CA SER A 258 -19.60 -20.16 -55.01
C SER A 258 -20.18 -21.57 -54.97
N GLY A 259 -19.71 -22.45 -54.10
CA GLY A 259 -20.25 -23.79 -53.82
C GLY A 259 -20.76 -23.91 -52.38
N SER A 260 -20.89 -25.14 -51.90
CA SER A 260 -21.24 -25.46 -50.52
C SER A 260 -20.04 -25.59 -49.62
N ALA A 261 -20.26 -25.47 -48.29
CA ALA A 261 -19.25 -25.84 -47.28
C ALA A 261 -19.02 -27.37 -47.35
N GLN A 262 -17.76 -27.75 -47.16
CA GLN A 262 -17.32 -29.15 -47.26
C GLN A 262 -17.18 -29.76 -45.86
N VAL A 263 -17.33 -31.09 -45.78
CA VAL A 263 -17.33 -31.82 -44.49
C VAL A 263 -15.97 -32.52 -44.30
N TYR A 264 -15.32 -32.22 -43.16
CA TYR A 264 -14.09 -32.90 -42.79
C TYR A 264 -14.30 -34.41 -42.60
N GLY A 265 -13.43 -35.25 -43.19
CA GLY A 265 -13.50 -36.69 -43.14
C GLY A 265 -14.41 -37.33 -44.21
N GLU A 266 -15.26 -36.54 -44.91
CA GLU A 266 -16.07 -36.97 -46.05
C GLU A 266 -15.55 -36.38 -47.37
N ASP A 267 -15.46 -35.05 -47.42
CA ASP A 267 -15.07 -34.34 -48.63
C ASP A 267 -13.55 -34.01 -48.70
N TYR A 268 -12.91 -33.92 -47.53
CA TYR A 268 -11.45 -33.70 -47.44
C TYR A 268 -10.88 -34.24 -46.13
N THR A 269 -9.58 -34.41 -46.11
CA THR A 269 -8.82 -34.78 -44.90
C THR A 269 -7.70 -33.76 -44.68
N VAL A 270 -7.15 -33.69 -43.43
CA VAL A 270 -6.01 -32.83 -43.09
C VAL A 270 -4.97 -33.64 -42.33
N SER A 271 -3.75 -33.58 -42.75
CA SER A 271 -2.61 -34.18 -42.08
C SER A 271 -1.48 -33.16 -41.98
N LEU A 272 -1.08 -32.81 -40.71
CA LEU A 272 -0.19 -31.68 -40.45
C LEU A 272 -0.76 -30.38 -41.08
N ASN A 273 -0.09 -29.80 -42.02
CA ASN A 273 -0.53 -28.64 -42.77
C ASN A 273 -0.95 -28.93 -44.21
N VAL A 274 -1.20 -30.19 -44.54
CA VAL A 274 -1.66 -30.58 -45.87
C VAL A 274 -3.13 -30.93 -45.80
N LEU A 275 -3.97 -30.21 -46.56
CA LEU A 275 -5.36 -30.51 -46.82
C LEU A 275 -5.46 -31.24 -48.15
N SER A 276 -6.09 -32.43 -48.11
CA SER A 276 -6.21 -33.30 -49.27
C SER A 276 -7.67 -33.73 -49.52
N TRP A 277 -8.04 -33.78 -50.79
CA TRP A 277 -9.34 -34.31 -51.24
C TRP A 277 -9.17 -35.59 -52.10
N LEU A 278 -7.98 -36.22 -52.04
CA LEU A 278 -7.72 -37.48 -52.75
C LEU A 278 -8.65 -38.60 -52.25
N GLY A 279 -9.38 -39.19 -53.18
CA GLY A 279 -10.29 -40.28 -52.90
C GLY A 279 -11.59 -39.90 -52.23
N THR A 280 -11.93 -38.62 -52.19
CA THR A 280 -13.20 -38.08 -51.70
C THR A 280 -14.08 -37.59 -52.84
N PRO A 281 -15.37 -37.23 -52.61
CA PRO A 281 -16.23 -36.72 -53.68
C PRO A 281 -15.69 -35.45 -54.38
N LEU A 282 -14.88 -34.61 -53.69
CA LEU A 282 -14.27 -33.43 -54.28
C LEU A 282 -13.24 -33.75 -55.35
N TYR A 283 -12.68 -34.98 -55.35
CA TYR A 283 -11.66 -35.38 -56.31
C TYR A 283 -12.08 -35.28 -57.78
N ASP A 284 -13.36 -35.61 -58.04
CA ASP A 284 -13.92 -35.57 -59.40
C ASP A 284 -14.65 -34.26 -59.73
N ILE A 285 -14.66 -33.30 -58.78
CA ILE A 285 -15.44 -32.06 -58.93
C ILE A 285 -14.52 -30.84 -59.12
N LEU A 286 -13.36 -30.81 -58.42
CA LEU A 286 -12.48 -29.64 -58.44
C LEU A 286 -11.64 -29.59 -59.71
N ASP A 287 -11.63 -28.40 -60.34
CA ASP A 287 -10.87 -28.08 -61.56
C ASP A 287 -9.86 -26.94 -61.37
N VAL A 288 -8.97 -26.82 -62.34
CA VAL A 288 -8.02 -25.70 -62.37
C VAL A 288 -8.76 -24.35 -62.44
N GLY A 289 -8.44 -23.44 -61.57
CA GLY A 289 -9.09 -22.15 -61.44
C GLY A 289 -10.17 -22.06 -60.36
N ASP A 290 -10.58 -23.19 -59.80
CA ASP A 290 -11.49 -23.18 -58.62
C ASP A 290 -10.89 -22.49 -57.43
N LYS A 291 -11.71 -21.84 -56.66
CA LYS A 291 -11.28 -21.07 -55.49
C LYS A 291 -11.74 -21.70 -54.20
N LEU A 292 -10.80 -21.94 -53.32
CA LEU A 292 -11.06 -22.47 -51.97
C LEU A 292 -10.84 -21.42 -50.91
N ARG A 293 -11.65 -21.42 -49.87
CA ARG A 293 -11.42 -20.71 -48.59
C ARG A 293 -11.20 -21.76 -47.53
N VAL A 294 -10.10 -21.67 -46.81
CA VAL A 294 -9.79 -22.53 -45.67
C VAL A 294 -9.69 -21.68 -44.43
N THR A 295 -10.42 -22.04 -43.38
CA THR A 295 -10.38 -21.39 -42.08
C THR A 295 -9.95 -22.40 -41.02
N TYR A 296 -9.01 -22.09 -40.19
CA TYR A 296 -8.53 -22.98 -39.14
C TYR A 296 -7.91 -22.16 -37.96
N SER A 297 -7.86 -22.80 -36.77
CA SER A 297 -7.10 -22.27 -35.62
C SER A 297 -5.69 -22.86 -35.60
N ARG A 298 -4.72 -22.03 -35.19
CA ARG A 298 -3.31 -22.37 -35.04
C ARG A 298 -2.75 -21.93 -33.71
#